data_58a3c6d4b8234690828996b8bb0f6751
#
_entry.id   58a3c6d4b8234690828996b8bb0f6751
#
_cell.length_a   1.000
_cell.length_b   1.000
_cell.length_c   1.000
_cell.angle_alpha   90.00
_cell.angle_beta   90.00
_cell.angle_gamma   90.00
#
_symmetry.space_group_name_H-M   'P 1'
#
loop_
_entity.id
_entity.type
_entity.pdbx_description
1 polymer ?
#
loop_
_entity_poly.entity_id
_entity_poly.type
_entity_poly.pdbx_seq_one_letter_code
_entity_poly.pdbx_strand_id
1 'polypeptide(L)'
;MNRRFRMIVIALAVIGLAYAVANAYYNVCVYILGLIGYMIWSDYREGTVFLATQAFHKQDYEKTKRLLAEIRNPDHLRKNRRNFYEFMQGNIALKEDRIDEAEYHFQLASRLPWKRDHEKGMVLINLANINLRKKEYDRVTAYLDLAEKLKLTPRQTDILQKIRDNVNRFK
;
A
#
# COMPACT_ATOMS: atom_id res chain seq x y z
N MET A 1 -11.39 -6.35 6.74
CA MET A 1 -12.01 -7.36 7.62
C MET A 1 -10.88 -8.05 8.39
N ASN A 2 -11.03 -8.29 9.69
CA ASN A 2 -9.94 -8.82 10.53
C ASN A 2 -9.71 -10.31 10.16
N ARG A 3 -8.43 -10.78 10.07
CA ARG A 3 -8.09 -12.17 9.70
C ARG A 3 -8.80 -13.20 10.60
N ARG A 4 -8.92 -12.90 11.91
CA ARG A 4 -9.62 -13.75 12.88
C ARG A 4 -11.11 -13.88 12.56
N PHE A 5 -11.77 -12.76 12.25
CA PHE A 5 -13.19 -12.76 11.88
C PHE A 5 -13.45 -13.59 10.61
N ARG A 6 -12.56 -13.52 9.65
CA ARG A 6 -12.66 -14.26 8.40
C ARG A 6 -12.46 -15.76 8.59
N MET A 7 -11.53 -16.17 9.45
CA MET A 7 -11.35 -17.59 9.82
C MET A 7 -12.61 -18.16 10.49
N ILE A 8 -13.26 -17.35 11.35
CA ILE A 8 -14.54 -17.74 12.00
C ILE A 8 -15.63 -17.91 10.93
N VAL A 9 -15.76 -17.00 9.99
CA VAL A 9 -16.76 -17.09 8.91
C VAL A 9 -16.53 -18.33 8.03
N ILE A 10 -15.27 -18.64 7.68
CA ILE A 10 -14.93 -19.86 6.93
C ILE A 10 -15.28 -21.11 7.73
N ALA A 11 -14.96 -21.15 9.03
CA ALA A 11 -15.29 -22.28 9.88
C ALA A 11 -16.82 -22.49 9.98
N LEU A 12 -17.60 -21.43 10.17
CA LEU A 12 -19.07 -21.49 10.15
C LEU A 12 -19.61 -21.94 8.79
N ALA A 13 -19.03 -21.47 7.68
CA ALA A 13 -19.42 -21.89 6.34
C ALA A 13 -19.15 -23.39 6.10
N VAL A 14 -18.03 -23.93 6.62
CA VAL A 14 -17.73 -25.38 6.55
C VAL A 14 -18.73 -26.19 7.36
N ILE A 15 -19.10 -25.75 8.56
CA ILE A 15 -20.12 -26.40 9.39
C ILE A 15 -21.48 -26.37 8.67
N GLY A 16 -21.87 -25.22 8.11
CA GLY A 16 -23.09 -25.06 7.33
C GLY A 16 -23.11 -25.96 6.08
N LEU A 17 -21.94 -26.13 5.42
CA LEU A 17 -21.80 -27.05 4.28
C LEU A 17 -22.03 -28.50 4.71
N ALA A 18 -21.44 -28.93 5.81
CA ALA A 18 -21.63 -30.27 6.35
C ALA A 18 -23.12 -30.56 6.67
N TYR A 19 -23.80 -29.60 7.30
CA TYR A 19 -25.23 -29.67 7.57
C TYR A 19 -26.08 -29.74 6.30
N ALA A 20 -25.77 -28.90 5.29
CA ALA A 20 -26.50 -28.87 4.02
C ALA A 20 -26.34 -30.19 3.23
N VAL A 21 -25.14 -30.78 3.26
CA VAL A 21 -24.88 -32.11 2.64
C VAL A 21 -25.68 -33.21 3.34
N ALA A 22 -25.67 -33.22 4.68
CA ALA A 22 -26.41 -34.21 5.48
C ALA A 22 -27.93 -34.19 5.23
N ASN A 23 -28.50 -33.02 4.88
CA ASN A 23 -29.93 -32.86 4.60
C ASN A 23 -30.26 -32.79 3.10
N ALA A 24 -29.30 -33.13 2.21
CA ALA A 24 -29.46 -33.17 0.75
C ALA A 24 -29.86 -31.77 0.12
N TYR A 25 -29.50 -30.67 0.77
CA TYR A 25 -29.74 -29.29 0.24
C TYR A 25 -28.66 -28.89 -0.76
N TYR A 26 -28.56 -29.58 -1.89
CA TYR A 26 -27.49 -29.40 -2.87
C TYR A 26 -27.39 -27.95 -3.43
N ASN A 27 -28.53 -27.27 -3.60
CA ASN A 27 -28.55 -25.87 -4.04
C ASN A 27 -27.80 -24.94 -3.06
N VAL A 28 -27.97 -25.17 -1.75
CA VAL A 28 -27.30 -24.38 -0.70
C VAL A 28 -25.80 -24.68 -0.68
N CYS A 29 -25.40 -25.91 -0.95
CA CYS A 29 -23.97 -26.29 -1.03
C CYS A 29 -23.20 -25.49 -2.08
N VAL A 30 -23.81 -25.24 -3.26
CA VAL A 30 -23.18 -24.47 -4.34
C VAL A 30 -22.91 -23.03 -3.89
N TYR A 31 -23.86 -22.38 -3.22
CA TYR A 31 -23.65 -21.02 -2.72
C TYR A 31 -22.58 -20.95 -1.63
N ILE A 32 -22.54 -21.90 -0.72
CA ILE A 32 -21.54 -21.95 0.36
C ILE A 32 -20.14 -22.18 -0.24
N LEU A 33 -19.99 -23.10 -1.20
CA LEU A 33 -18.72 -23.33 -1.90
C LEU A 33 -18.26 -22.09 -2.67
N GLY A 34 -19.16 -21.39 -3.35
CA GLY A 34 -18.87 -20.11 -4.02
C GLY A 34 -18.39 -19.05 -3.04
N LEU A 35 -19.02 -18.94 -1.87
CA LEU A 35 -18.63 -18.01 -0.81
C LEU A 35 -17.22 -18.33 -0.28
N ILE A 36 -16.94 -19.59 0.03
CA ILE A 36 -15.63 -20.04 0.51
C ILE A 36 -14.57 -19.76 -0.54
N GLY A 37 -14.82 -20.14 -1.81
CA GLY A 37 -13.91 -19.89 -2.92
C GLY A 37 -13.63 -18.39 -3.12
N TYR A 38 -14.65 -17.54 -3.07
CA TYR A 38 -14.51 -16.09 -3.12
C TYR A 38 -13.67 -15.54 -1.95
N MET A 39 -13.90 -16.03 -0.73
CA MET A 39 -13.14 -15.58 0.44
C MET A 39 -11.66 -15.98 0.35
N ILE A 40 -11.36 -17.21 -0.09
CA ILE A 40 -9.99 -17.68 -0.30
C ILE A 40 -9.30 -16.84 -1.41
N TRP A 41 -9.98 -16.65 -2.54
CA TRP A 41 -9.46 -15.85 -3.65
C TRP A 41 -9.20 -14.39 -3.26
N SER A 42 -10.11 -13.79 -2.49
CA SER A 42 -9.95 -12.43 -1.97
C SER A 42 -8.76 -12.31 -1.01
N ASP A 43 -8.46 -13.36 -0.22
CA ASP A 43 -7.31 -13.38 0.69
C ASP A 43 -6.00 -13.50 -0.07
N TYR A 44 -5.94 -14.39 -1.02
CA TYR A 44 -4.76 -14.57 -1.86
C TYR A 44 -4.39 -13.26 -2.58
N ARG A 45 -5.38 -12.53 -3.07
CA ARG A 45 -5.18 -11.28 -3.83
C ARG A 45 -4.76 -10.07 -2.97
N GLU A 46 -5.22 -9.99 -1.73
CA GLU A 46 -5.01 -8.82 -0.86
C GLU A 46 -4.08 -9.10 0.32
N GLY A 47 -3.94 -10.36 0.71
CA GLY A 47 -3.20 -10.78 1.91
C GLY A 47 -1.72 -10.51 1.80
N THR A 48 -1.12 -10.69 0.62
CA THR A 48 0.32 -10.51 0.39
C THR A 48 0.74 -9.04 0.60
N VAL A 49 -0.03 -8.05 0.10
CA VAL A 49 0.27 -6.63 0.35
C VAL A 49 0.17 -6.30 1.83
N PHE A 50 -0.78 -6.87 2.56
CA PHE A 50 -0.90 -6.66 3.99
C PHE A 50 0.30 -7.22 4.76
N LEU A 51 0.75 -8.44 4.42
CA LEU A 51 1.94 -9.05 5.02
C LEU A 51 3.20 -8.26 4.68
N ALA A 52 3.33 -7.78 3.43
CA ALA A 52 4.42 -6.90 3.01
C ALA A 52 4.44 -5.59 3.83
N THR A 53 3.26 -4.98 4.06
CA THR A 53 3.16 -3.77 4.89
C THR A 53 3.59 -4.03 6.33
N GLN A 54 3.25 -5.19 6.91
CA GLN A 54 3.71 -5.56 8.25
C GLN A 54 5.23 -5.76 8.31
N ALA A 55 5.83 -6.42 7.31
CA ALA A 55 7.26 -6.60 7.22
C ALA A 55 7.98 -5.25 7.06
N PHE A 56 7.43 -4.37 6.22
CA PHE A 56 7.94 -3.01 6.00
C PHE A 56 7.95 -2.17 7.28
N HIS A 57 6.86 -2.20 8.07
CA HIS A 57 6.83 -1.52 9.38
C HIS A 57 7.85 -2.06 10.38
N LYS A 58 8.22 -3.34 10.26
CA LYS A 58 9.30 -3.95 11.05
C LYS A 58 10.69 -3.68 10.47
N GLN A 59 10.79 -2.89 9.40
CA GLN A 59 12.01 -2.60 8.66
C GLN A 59 12.69 -3.85 8.04
N ASP A 60 11.94 -4.95 7.89
CA ASP A 60 12.37 -6.16 7.21
C ASP A 60 12.16 -6.00 5.69
N TYR A 61 13.10 -5.29 5.07
CA TYR A 61 13.01 -4.93 3.65
C TYR A 61 13.17 -6.14 2.72
N GLU A 62 13.98 -7.12 3.12
CA GLU A 62 14.16 -8.35 2.35
C GLU A 62 12.88 -9.16 2.27
N LYS A 63 12.20 -9.35 3.40
CA LYS A 63 10.90 -10.01 3.44
C LYS A 63 9.84 -9.21 2.69
N THR A 64 9.86 -7.87 2.82
CA THR A 64 8.95 -7.00 2.07
C THR A 64 9.14 -7.20 0.57
N LYS A 65 10.37 -7.17 0.08
CA LYS A 65 10.72 -7.36 -1.34
C LYS A 65 10.22 -8.72 -1.87
N ARG A 66 10.46 -9.81 -1.12
CA ARG A 66 9.98 -11.15 -1.48
C ARG A 66 8.47 -11.18 -1.61
N LEU A 67 7.74 -10.64 -0.61
CA LEU A 67 6.28 -10.60 -0.62
C LEU A 67 5.73 -9.75 -1.76
N LEU A 68 6.35 -8.62 -2.09
CA LEU A 68 5.94 -7.79 -3.22
C LEU A 68 6.19 -8.48 -4.57
N ALA A 69 7.27 -9.26 -4.69
CA ALA A 69 7.59 -10.02 -5.90
C ALA A 69 6.57 -11.14 -6.21
N GLU A 70 5.86 -11.65 -5.19
CA GLU A 70 4.77 -12.63 -5.39
C GLU A 70 3.56 -12.02 -6.13
N ILE A 71 3.46 -10.69 -6.18
CA ILE A 71 2.35 -10.00 -6.83
C ILE A 71 2.66 -9.85 -8.31
N ARG A 72 2.19 -10.79 -9.13
CA ARG A 72 2.45 -10.83 -10.58
C ARG A 72 1.85 -9.63 -11.33
N ASN A 73 0.68 -9.15 -10.90
CA ASN A 73 0.00 -8.05 -11.58
C ASN A 73 -0.55 -7.04 -10.55
N PRO A 74 0.19 -5.94 -10.30
CA PRO A 74 -0.24 -4.89 -9.37
C PRO A 74 -1.52 -4.16 -9.80
N ASP A 75 -1.83 -4.14 -11.11
CA ASP A 75 -3.02 -3.46 -11.64
C ASP A 75 -4.32 -4.10 -11.15
N HIS A 76 -4.28 -5.38 -10.81
CA HIS A 76 -5.43 -6.08 -10.25
C HIS A 76 -5.65 -5.82 -8.77
N LEU A 77 -4.74 -5.14 -8.08
CA LEU A 77 -4.95 -4.74 -6.70
C LEU A 77 -6.02 -3.66 -6.59
N ARG A 78 -6.78 -3.67 -5.51
CA ARG A 78 -7.67 -2.52 -5.19
C ARG A 78 -6.83 -1.26 -4.99
N LYS A 79 -7.35 -0.11 -5.42
CA LYS A 79 -6.64 1.18 -5.37
C LYS A 79 -5.99 1.49 -4.02
N ASN A 80 -6.68 1.15 -2.90
CA ASN A 80 -6.19 1.34 -1.54
C ASN A 80 -5.18 0.28 -1.06
N ARG A 81 -4.85 -0.72 -1.88
CA ARG A 81 -3.74 -1.66 -1.67
C ARG A 81 -2.59 -1.36 -2.61
N ARG A 82 -2.93 -0.95 -3.83
CA ARG A 82 -1.94 -0.55 -4.81
C ARG A 82 -1.12 0.65 -4.34
N ASN A 83 -1.73 1.64 -3.66
CA ASN A 83 -0.98 2.77 -3.13
C ASN A 83 0.13 2.34 -2.15
N PHE A 84 -0.14 1.38 -1.25
CA PHE A 84 0.88 0.83 -0.36
C PHE A 84 1.91 -0.02 -1.10
N TYR A 85 1.50 -0.78 -2.11
CA TYR A 85 2.41 -1.53 -2.97
C TYR A 85 3.42 -0.59 -3.62
N GLU A 86 2.94 0.44 -4.31
CA GLU A 86 3.79 1.43 -4.98
C GLU A 86 4.67 2.20 -3.98
N PHE A 87 4.12 2.57 -2.83
CA PHE A 87 4.89 3.22 -1.76
C PHE A 87 6.05 2.35 -1.26
N MET A 88 5.82 1.06 -1.02
CA MET A 88 6.86 0.14 -0.56
C MET A 88 7.92 -0.10 -1.64
N GLN A 89 7.51 -0.27 -2.91
CA GLN A 89 8.45 -0.39 -4.03
C GLN A 89 9.34 0.85 -4.15
N GLY A 90 8.76 2.05 -4.08
CA GLY A 90 9.51 3.30 -4.09
C GLY A 90 10.55 3.39 -2.95
N ASN A 91 10.17 2.97 -1.73
CA ASN A 91 11.11 2.97 -0.60
C ASN A 91 12.23 1.93 -0.76
N ILE A 92 11.93 0.74 -1.29
CA ILE A 92 12.94 -0.28 -1.58
C ILE A 92 13.91 0.23 -2.65
N ALA A 93 13.40 0.82 -3.73
CA ALA A 93 14.21 1.39 -4.80
C ALA A 93 15.12 2.52 -4.26
N LEU A 94 14.60 3.41 -3.38
CA LEU A 94 15.43 4.44 -2.71
C LEU A 94 16.56 3.84 -1.89
N LYS A 95 16.29 2.75 -1.16
CA LYS A 95 17.29 2.09 -0.33
C LYS A 95 18.39 1.41 -1.17
N GLU A 96 18.03 0.98 -2.38
CA GLU A 96 18.93 0.39 -3.36
C GLU A 96 19.57 1.45 -4.29
N ASP A 97 19.39 2.75 -3.99
CA ASP A 97 19.87 3.92 -4.76
C ASP A 97 19.36 3.98 -6.21
N ARG A 98 18.26 3.30 -6.50
CA ARG A 98 17.58 3.32 -7.80
C ARG A 98 16.59 4.48 -7.86
N ILE A 99 17.14 5.71 -7.97
CA ILE A 99 16.40 6.96 -7.77
C ILE A 99 15.25 7.14 -8.78
N ASP A 100 15.48 6.84 -10.07
CA ASP A 100 14.45 7.02 -11.11
C ASP A 100 13.29 6.04 -10.93
N GLU A 101 13.57 4.80 -10.55
CA GLU A 101 12.56 3.80 -10.24
C GLU A 101 11.76 4.19 -8.98
N ALA A 102 12.44 4.72 -7.97
CA ALA A 102 11.79 5.23 -6.77
C ALA A 102 10.83 6.38 -7.10
N GLU A 103 11.27 7.34 -7.93
CA GLU A 103 10.44 8.45 -8.39
C GLU A 103 9.19 7.95 -9.12
N TYR A 104 9.37 7.01 -10.06
CA TYR A 104 8.26 6.39 -10.79
C TYR A 104 7.19 5.80 -9.86
N HIS A 105 7.61 4.97 -8.90
CA HIS A 105 6.69 4.34 -7.96
C HIS A 105 6.00 5.37 -7.04
N PHE A 106 6.71 6.38 -6.54
CA PHE A 106 6.08 7.43 -5.74
C PHE A 106 5.13 8.31 -6.57
N GLN A 107 5.41 8.56 -7.84
CA GLN A 107 4.47 9.26 -8.73
C GLN A 107 3.18 8.45 -8.92
N LEU A 108 3.27 7.14 -9.12
CA LEU A 108 2.09 6.27 -9.16
C LEU A 108 1.32 6.32 -7.84
N ALA A 109 2.03 6.17 -6.71
CA ALA A 109 1.43 6.23 -5.38
C ALA A 109 0.72 7.57 -5.11
N SER A 110 1.28 8.70 -5.57
CA SER A 110 0.71 10.04 -5.35
C SER A 110 -0.63 10.25 -6.05
N ARG A 111 -0.86 9.56 -7.17
CA ARG A 111 -2.11 9.64 -7.97
C ARG A 111 -3.20 8.72 -7.43
N LEU A 112 -2.87 7.77 -6.58
CA LEU A 112 -3.82 6.82 -6.02
C LEU A 112 -4.51 7.41 -4.76
N PRO A 113 -5.74 6.94 -4.43
CA PRO A 113 -6.45 7.41 -3.25
C PRO A 113 -5.79 6.91 -1.96
N TRP A 114 -5.66 7.79 -0.99
CA TRP A 114 -5.17 7.49 0.36
C TRP A 114 -6.28 7.73 1.38
N LYS A 115 -6.36 6.89 2.40
CA LYS A 115 -7.35 7.04 3.46
C LYS A 115 -6.96 8.11 4.47
N ARG A 116 -5.67 8.33 4.67
CA ARG A 116 -5.12 9.26 5.64
C ARG A 116 -4.17 10.23 4.95
N ASP A 117 -4.36 11.51 5.23
CA ASP A 117 -3.57 12.60 4.63
C ASP A 117 -2.08 12.46 4.89
N HIS A 118 -1.69 12.08 6.12
CA HIS A 118 -0.28 11.90 6.47
C HIS A 118 0.41 10.77 5.68
N GLU A 119 -0.33 9.73 5.25
CA GLU A 119 0.22 8.68 4.40
C GLU A 119 0.54 9.25 3.00
N LYS A 120 -0.38 10.04 2.42
CA LYS A 120 -0.14 10.74 1.15
C LYS A 120 0.96 11.79 1.29
N GLY A 121 0.98 12.50 2.41
CA GLY A 121 2.03 13.48 2.74
C GLY A 121 3.43 12.86 2.71
N MET A 122 3.61 11.63 3.22
CA MET A 122 4.89 10.93 3.16
C MET A 122 5.33 10.66 1.72
N VAL A 123 4.40 10.29 0.83
CA VAL A 123 4.71 10.08 -0.61
C VAL A 123 5.20 11.38 -1.24
N LEU A 124 4.50 12.50 -1.01
CA LEU A 124 4.86 13.80 -1.57
C LEU A 124 6.20 14.32 -1.03
N ILE A 125 6.48 14.10 0.25
CA ILE A 125 7.78 14.44 0.87
C ILE A 125 8.92 13.61 0.23
N ASN A 126 8.71 12.33 -0.03
CA ASN A 126 9.70 11.50 -0.72
C ASN A 126 9.95 11.99 -2.15
N LEU A 127 8.90 12.38 -2.88
CA LEU A 127 9.02 12.98 -4.21
C LEU A 127 9.80 14.31 -4.16
N ALA A 128 9.50 15.17 -3.17
CA ALA A 128 10.24 16.40 -2.98
C ALA A 128 11.73 16.14 -2.71
N ASN A 129 12.05 15.18 -1.83
CA ASN A 129 13.43 14.78 -1.54
C ASN A 129 14.18 14.25 -2.76
N ILE A 130 13.53 13.40 -3.59
CA ILE A 130 14.14 12.88 -4.82
C ILE A 130 14.43 14.03 -5.79
N ASN A 131 13.47 14.93 -6.01
CA ASN A 131 13.64 16.05 -6.93
C ASN A 131 14.66 17.09 -6.40
N LEU A 132 14.79 17.22 -5.07
CA LEU A 132 15.86 18.02 -4.46
C LEU A 132 17.24 17.44 -4.78
N ARG A 133 17.42 16.11 -4.70
CA ARG A 133 18.67 15.43 -5.12
C ARG A 133 18.98 15.65 -6.61
N LYS A 134 17.93 15.70 -7.44
CA LYS A 134 18.04 15.97 -8.89
C LYS A 134 18.22 17.47 -9.21
N LYS A 135 18.16 18.36 -8.20
CA LYS A 135 18.18 19.82 -8.34
C LYS A 135 17.02 20.41 -9.15
N GLU A 136 15.89 19.71 -9.19
CA GLU A 136 14.67 20.11 -9.90
C GLU A 136 13.77 20.94 -8.96
N TYR A 137 14.22 22.12 -8.59
CA TYR A 137 13.64 22.95 -7.52
C TYR A 137 12.17 23.33 -7.73
N ASP A 138 11.75 23.52 -8.98
CA ASP A 138 10.35 23.85 -9.29
C ASP A 138 9.42 22.69 -8.97
N ARG A 139 9.85 21.46 -9.28
CA ARG A 139 9.11 20.25 -8.91
C ARG A 139 9.09 20.03 -7.40
N VAL A 140 10.21 20.33 -6.72
CA VAL A 140 10.25 20.29 -5.25
C VAL A 140 9.17 21.18 -4.68
N THR A 141 9.14 22.46 -5.09
CA THR A 141 8.15 23.43 -4.61
C THR A 141 6.73 22.94 -4.85
N ALA A 142 6.42 22.43 -6.05
CA ALA A 142 5.11 21.91 -6.39
C ALA A 142 4.68 20.75 -5.47
N TYR A 143 5.58 19.82 -5.15
CA TYR A 143 5.27 18.71 -4.23
C TYR A 143 5.09 19.17 -2.79
N LEU A 144 5.87 20.17 -2.32
CA LEU A 144 5.72 20.76 -1.00
C LEU A 144 4.36 21.47 -0.87
N ASP A 145 3.96 22.26 -1.86
CA ASP A 145 2.67 22.98 -1.87
C ASP A 145 1.48 22.00 -1.89
N LEU A 146 1.62 20.85 -2.55
CA LEU A 146 0.61 19.80 -2.49
C LEU A 146 0.56 19.13 -1.12
N ALA A 147 1.71 18.93 -0.47
CA ALA A 147 1.78 18.32 0.85
C ALA A 147 1.21 19.24 1.96
N GLU A 148 1.42 20.55 1.87
CA GLU A 148 0.89 21.53 2.84
C GLU A 148 -0.64 21.55 2.91
N LYS A 149 -1.33 21.16 1.83
CA LYS A 149 -2.80 21.07 1.80
C LYS A 149 -3.34 19.87 2.59
N LEU A 150 -2.47 18.99 3.07
CA LEU A 150 -2.84 17.77 3.78
C LEU A 150 -2.65 17.95 5.30
N LYS A 151 -3.40 17.15 6.07
CA LYS A 151 -3.20 17.06 7.53
C LYS A 151 -1.94 16.22 7.81
N LEU A 152 -0.80 16.89 7.92
CA LEU A 152 0.49 16.29 8.19
C LEU A 152 0.70 16.05 9.69
N THR A 153 1.59 15.12 10.02
CA THR A 153 2.10 14.97 11.39
C THR A 153 3.15 16.06 11.69
N PRO A 154 3.37 16.45 12.97
CA PRO A 154 4.38 17.46 13.31
C PRO A 154 5.76 17.15 12.72
N ARG A 155 6.18 15.88 12.77
CA ARG A 155 7.45 15.42 12.18
C ARG A 155 7.51 15.63 10.65
N GLN A 156 6.40 15.42 9.96
CA GLN A 156 6.33 15.64 8.51
C GLN A 156 6.38 17.11 8.17
N THR A 157 5.72 17.96 8.95
CA THR A 157 5.79 19.42 8.80
C THR A 157 7.21 19.93 8.98
N ASP A 158 7.95 19.44 10.00
CA ASP A 158 9.37 19.79 10.19
C ASP A 158 10.24 19.38 8.99
N ILE A 159 10.02 18.18 8.44
CA ILE A 159 10.78 17.72 7.27
C ILE A 159 10.47 18.62 6.07
N LEU A 160 9.20 18.91 5.84
CA LEU A 160 8.74 19.76 4.76
C LEU A 160 9.39 21.14 4.84
N GLN A 161 9.40 21.77 6.02
CA GLN A 161 10.02 23.08 6.25
C GLN A 161 11.54 23.04 5.96
N LYS A 162 12.25 22.02 6.41
CA LYS A 162 13.68 21.83 6.13
C LYS A 162 13.98 21.73 4.63
N ILE A 163 13.11 21.02 3.88
CA ILE A 163 13.26 20.91 2.42
C ILE A 163 13.03 22.29 1.78
N ARG A 164 12.00 23.03 2.23
CA ARG A 164 11.68 24.38 1.74
C ARG A 164 12.83 25.35 1.99
N ASP A 165 13.38 25.35 3.20
CA ASP A 165 14.52 26.19 3.55
C ASP A 165 15.74 25.88 2.70
N ASN A 166 15.97 24.61 2.37
CA ASN A 166 17.03 24.19 1.47
C ASN A 166 16.83 24.74 0.05
N VAL A 167 15.61 24.62 -0.50
CA VAL A 167 15.30 25.18 -1.83
C VAL A 167 15.53 26.68 -1.88
N ASN A 168 15.12 27.42 -0.84
CA ASN A 168 15.26 28.89 -0.76
C ASN A 168 16.73 29.36 -0.68
N ARG A 169 17.65 28.46 -0.29
CA ARG A 169 19.10 28.77 -0.28
C ARG A 169 19.76 28.62 -1.66
N PHE A 170 19.13 27.91 -2.55
CA PHE A 170 19.68 27.58 -3.88
C PHE A 170 18.94 28.26 -5.04
N LYS A 171 17.81 28.95 -4.75
CA LYS A 171 17.13 29.85 -5.67
C LYS A 171 17.67 31.28 -5.49
#